data_0c054705b776bc9432a9540dbecf2bd2
#
_entry.id   0c054705b776bc9432a9540dbecf2bd2
#
_cell.length_a   1.000
_cell.length_b   1.000
_cell.length_c   1.000
_cell.angle_alpha   90.00
_cell.angle_beta   90.00
_cell.angle_gamma   90.00
#
_symmetry.space_group_name_H-M   'P 1'
#
loop_
_entity.id
_entity.type
_entity.pdbx_description
1 polymer ?
#
loop_
_entity_poly.entity_id
_entity_poly.type
_entity_poly.pdbx_seq_one_letter_code
_entity_poly.pdbx_strand_id
1 'polypeptide(L)'
;MKCLFAVFLISLLGVPALSIFAQAPLTTNPIFVWPDLAPGETERSTGTQLPMRAADKPPIIRIEKIRRPPMSVYPATKNANGSAVLILPGGGFGKVVPNLEGSEAADWLCDLGVTCFVLNYRTRLPNNAQEPGWKRPLQDAQRAMRWIRENSDRWNLDRDQIGLLAFSAGGQVGAILITDEEAAYQSIDKVDKQSFRPDFAMLVYPWNMYDKNTDKLMPAIQVNENTPPSFIIHTHDDGSTSLGSVLLYADMKRKKVPAELHVYETGGHGYGTRNRPNSNIGSWTDRATDWLARRLPR
;
A
#
# COMPACT_ATOMS: atom_id res chain seq x y z
N MET A 1 65.45 6.69 43.60
CA MET A 1 64.11 6.08 43.65
C MET A 1 63.24 6.92 42.79
N LYS A 2 62.93 6.43 41.55
CA LYS A 2 62.00 7.07 40.61
C LYS A 2 60.80 6.16 40.49
N CYS A 3 59.64 6.61 40.98
CA CYS A 3 58.37 5.92 40.78
C CYS A 3 57.83 6.23 39.39
N LEU A 4 57.67 5.20 38.54
CA LEU A 4 56.88 5.27 37.28
C LEU A 4 55.41 5.02 37.61
N PHE A 5 54.54 6.01 37.31
CA PHE A 5 53.09 5.81 37.23
C PHE A 5 52.72 5.36 35.82
N ALA A 6 52.18 4.18 35.69
CA ALA A 6 51.57 3.68 34.45
C ALA A 6 50.11 4.12 34.43
N VAL A 7 49.74 4.92 33.43
CA VAL A 7 48.34 5.30 33.16
C VAL A 7 47.77 4.26 32.22
N PHE A 8 46.77 3.49 32.68
CA PHE A 8 45.96 2.60 31.86
C PHE A 8 44.84 3.40 31.17
N LEU A 9 44.93 3.56 29.85
CA LEU A 9 43.83 4.07 29.04
C LEU A 9 42.84 2.95 28.79
N ILE A 10 41.64 3.01 29.39
CA ILE A 10 40.54 2.12 29.08
C ILE A 10 39.79 2.72 27.88
N SER A 11 39.97 2.10 26.72
CA SER A 11 39.18 2.40 25.53
C SER A 11 37.77 1.82 25.69
N LEU A 12 36.75 2.67 25.90
CA LEU A 12 35.34 2.28 25.78
C LEU A 12 35.03 2.04 24.30
N LEU A 13 34.94 0.78 23.93
CA LEU A 13 34.31 0.34 22.67
C LEU A 13 32.79 0.60 22.75
N GLY A 14 32.34 1.64 22.06
CA GLY A 14 30.93 1.94 21.92
C GLY A 14 30.21 0.79 21.19
N VAL A 15 29.34 0.08 21.91
CA VAL A 15 28.43 -0.88 21.31
C VAL A 15 27.39 -0.09 20.51
N PRO A 16 27.22 -0.34 19.19
CA PRO A 16 26.15 0.34 18.45
C PRO A 16 24.81 -0.10 19.03
N ALA A 17 24.01 0.88 19.46
CA ALA A 17 22.64 0.64 19.87
C ALA A 17 21.86 0.12 18.65
N LEU A 18 21.51 -1.16 18.66
CA LEU A 18 20.49 -1.69 17.77
C LEU A 18 19.17 -0.97 18.09
N SER A 19 18.75 -0.10 17.19
CA SER A 19 17.41 0.47 17.23
C SER A 19 16.43 -0.67 17.00
N ILE A 20 15.84 -1.19 18.08
CA ILE A 20 14.71 -2.09 18.02
C ILE A 20 13.52 -1.19 17.61
N PHE A 21 13.16 -1.23 16.34
CA PHE A 21 11.90 -0.65 15.88
C PHE A 21 10.78 -1.41 16.60
N ALA A 22 10.16 -0.75 17.56
CA ALA A 22 8.96 -1.28 18.20
C ALA A 22 7.84 -1.28 17.16
N GLN A 23 7.50 -2.45 16.67
CA GLN A 23 6.35 -2.65 15.78
C GLN A 23 5.10 -2.15 16.50
N ALA A 24 4.35 -1.24 15.88
CA ALA A 24 3.07 -0.78 16.41
C ALA A 24 2.17 -1.99 16.69
N PRO A 25 1.44 -2.04 17.82
CA PRO A 25 0.66 -3.21 18.19
C PRO A 25 -0.43 -3.46 17.16
N LEU A 26 -0.32 -4.58 16.47
CA LEU A 26 -1.41 -5.15 15.68
C LEU A 26 -2.64 -5.29 16.59
N THR A 27 -3.80 -4.79 16.14
CA THR A 27 -5.05 -5.19 16.78
C THR A 27 -5.15 -6.71 16.70
N THR A 28 -5.33 -7.39 17.83
CA THR A 28 -5.21 -8.84 17.95
C THR A 28 -6.24 -9.60 17.12
N ASN A 29 -7.28 -8.92 16.59
CA ASN A 29 -8.30 -9.51 15.72
C ASN A 29 -8.41 -8.74 14.39
N PRO A 30 -8.20 -9.40 13.26
CA PRO A 30 -8.38 -8.79 11.96
C PRO A 30 -9.85 -8.41 11.71
N ILE A 31 -10.07 -7.32 10.99
CA ILE A 31 -11.38 -6.92 10.50
C ILE A 31 -11.67 -7.70 9.23
N PHE A 32 -12.86 -8.26 9.13
CA PHE A 32 -13.34 -8.83 7.88
C PHE A 32 -14.27 -7.83 7.19
N VAL A 33 -13.87 -7.37 6.00
CA VAL A 33 -14.63 -6.34 5.27
C VAL A 33 -15.97 -6.85 4.74
N TRP A 34 -16.10 -8.15 4.51
CA TRP A 34 -17.35 -8.80 4.16
C TRP A 34 -18.01 -9.41 5.41
N PRO A 35 -19.31 -9.20 5.61
CA PRO A 35 -20.00 -9.73 6.81
C PRO A 35 -20.04 -11.26 6.81
N ASP A 36 -20.06 -11.88 5.63
CA ASP A 36 -20.01 -13.32 5.42
C ASP A 36 -19.01 -13.65 4.29
N LEU A 37 -19.40 -14.45 3.31
CA LEU A 37 -18.59 -14.77 2.14
C LEU A 37 -18.47 -13.54 1.22
N ALA A 38 -17.29 -13.33 0.68
CA ALA A 38 -17.09 -12.32 -0.35
C ALA A 38 -17.78 -12.75 -1.67
N PRO A 39 -18.13 -11.82 -2.57
CA PRO A 39 -18.81 -12.16 -3.82
C PRO A 39 -18.09 -13.24 -4.62
N GLY A 40 -18.80 -14.33 -4.93
CA GLY A 40 -18.28 -15.47 -5.71
C GLY A 40 -17.38 -16.43 -4.93
N GLU A 41 -17.29 -16.30 -3.59
CA GLU A 41 -16.55 -17.25 -2.74
C GLU A 41 -17.46 -18.28 -2.11
N THR A 42 -16.89 -19.47 -1.87
CA THR A 42 -17.51 -20.58 -1.17
C THR A 42 -16.75 -20.97 0.11
N GLU A 43 -15.57 -20.38 0.32
CA GLU A 43 -14.66 -20.67 1.40
C GLU A 43 -14.37 -19.43 2.27
N ARG A 44 -14.01 -19.65 3.53
CA ARG A 44 -13.64 -18.61 4.51
C ARG A 44 -12.13 -18.58 4.83
N SER A 45 -11.29 -19.09 3.92
CA SER A 45 -9.84 -19.08 4.11
C SER A 45 -9.29 -17.65 4.17
N THR A 46 -8.54 -17.34 5.23
CA THR A 46 -7.78 -16.08 5.36
C THR A 46 -6.40 -16.15 4.70
N GLY A 47 -6.09 -17.30 4.09
CA GLY A 47 -4.87 -17.54 3.37
C GLY A 47 -3.89 -18.48 4.08
N THR A 48 -2.87 -18.86 3.33
CA THR A 48 -1.76 -19.71 3.80
C THR A 48 -0.44 -18.97 3.60
N GLN A 49 0.34 -18.84 4.66
CA GLN A 49 1.68 -18.27 4.55
C GLN A 49 2.59 -19.23 3.80
N LEU A 50 3.27 -18.70 2.78
CA LEU A 50 4.30 -19.44 2.05
C LEU A 50 5.58 -19.56 2.88
N PRO A 51 6.42 -20.60 2.61
CA PRO A 51 7.72 -20.73 3.24
C PRO A 51 8.57 -19.46 3.06
N MET A 52 9.28 -19.07 4.11
CA MET A 52 10.21 -17.95 4.08
C MET A 52 11.40 -18.28 3.17
N ARG A 53 11.87 -17.29 2.43
CA ARG A 53 13.05 -17.45 1.58
C ARG A 53 14.28 -16.97 2.33
N ALA A 54 15.32 -17.80 2.40
CA ALA A 54 16.56 -17.46 3.10
C ALA A 54 17.29 -16.22 2.52
N ALA A 55 17.04 -15.91 1.25
CA ALA A 55 17.60 -14.73 0.59
C ALA A 55 16.94 -13.43 0.97
N ASP A 56 15.72 -13.46 1.52
CA ASP A 56 15.00 -12.24 1.94
C ASP A 56 15.55 -11.73 3.27
N LYS A 57 16.32 -10.65 3.20
CA LYS A 57 16.93 -9.98 4.37
C LYS A 57 16.64 -8.48 4.31
N PRO A 58 15.78 -7.93 5.21
CA PRO A 58 14.91 -8.61 6.20
C PRO A 58 13.88 -9.56 5.57
N PRO A 59 13.31 -10.49 6.36
CA PRO A 59 12.34 -11.47 5.87
C PRO A 59 11.13 -10.83 5.18
N ILE A 60 10.58 -11.54 4.17
CA ILE A 60 9.36 -11.11 3.47
C ILE A 60 8.28 -12.16 3.63
N ILE A 61 7.15 -11.77 4.22
CA ILE A 61 5.97 -12.62 4.39
C ILE A 61 5.18 -12.62 3.09
N ARG A 62 4.70 -13.81 2.69
CA ARG A 62 3.85 -13.99 1.51
C ARG A 62 2.67 -14.88 1.89
N ILE A 63 1.44 -14.42 1.58
CA ILE A 63 0.21 -15.16 1.89
C ILE A 63 -0.56 -15.40 0.60
N GLU A 64 -0.92 -16.65 0.34
CA GLU A 64 -1.71 -17.08 -0.82
C GLU A 64 -3.07 -17.64 -0.41
N LYS A 65 -3.93 -17.97 -1.38
CA LYS A 65 -5.23 -18.64 -1.19
C LYS A 65 -6.16 -17.89 -0.22
N ILE A 66 -6.13 -16.57 -0.25
CA ILE A 66 -7.05 -15.74 0.52
C ILE A 66 -8.41 -15.76 -0.17
N ARG A 67 -9.48 -16.11 0.61
CA ARG A 67 -10.89 -16.13 0.18
C ARG A 67 -11.73 -15.21 1.05
N ARG A 68 -11.39 -15.05 2.31
CA ARG A 68 -11.98 -14.11 3.24
C ARG A 68 -10.93 -13.06 3.61
N PRO A 69 -10.93 -11.90 2.95
CA PRO A 69 -9.87 -10.90 3.09
C PRO A 69 -9.86 -10.28 4.49
N PRO A 70 -8.79 -10.50 5.29
CA PRO A 70 -8.60 -9.82 6.55
C PRO A 70 -7.97 -8.44 6.33
N MET A 71 -8.38 -7.46 7.13
CA MET A 71 -7.81 -6.13 7.20
C MET A 71 -7.25 -5.87 8.59
N SER A 72 -5.97 -5.54 8.68
CA SER A 72 -5.28 -5.20 9.92
C SER A 72 -5.26 -3.70 10.12
N VAL A 73 -5.41 -3.24 11.39
CA VAL A 73 -5.40 -1.81 11.72
C VAL A 73 -4.11 -1.46 12.44
N TYR A 74 -3.50 -0.38 12.04
CA TYR A 74 -2.33 0.26 12.63
C TYR A 74 -2.73 1.69 13.04
N PRO A 75 -3.20 1.88 14.27
CA PRO A 75 -3.60 3.21 14.72
C PRO A 75 -2.39 4.12 14.90
N ALA A 76 -2.53 5.38 14.51
CA ALA A 76 -1.55 6.40 14.85
C ALA A 76 -1.46 6.53 16.37
N THR A 77 -0.27 6.31 16.93
CA THR A 77 -0.04 6.36 18.38
C THR A 77 0.39 7.74 18.88
N LYS A 78 0.85 8.59 17.96
CA LYS A 78 1.33 9.95 18.24
C LYS A 78 0.76 10.90 17.20
N ASN A 79 0.39 12.10 17.66
CA ASN A 79 -0.05 13.18 16.75
C ASN A 79 -1.13 12.73 15.75
N ALA A 80 -2.06 11.86 16.17
CA ALA A 80 -3.16 11.42 15.31
C ALA A 80 -3.90 12.65 14.74
N ASN A 81 -3.90 12.76 13.42
CA ASN A 81 -4.41 13.93 12.69
C ASN A 81 -5.81 13.71 12.10
N GLY A 82 -6.45 12.59 12.41
CA GLY A 82 -7.78 12.22 11.89
C GLY A 82 -7.74 11.60 10.48
N SER A 83 -6.59 11.56 9.82
CA SER A 83 -6.50 10.94 8.50
C SER A 83 -6.31 9.43 8.58
N ALA A 84 -6.76 8.74 7.54
CA ALA A 84 -6.54 7.30 7.37
C ALA A 84 -6.00 6.97 5.98
N VAL A 85 -5.32 5.81 5.88
CA VAL A 85 -4.85 5.26 4.60
C VAL A 85 -5.17 3.77 4.53
N LEU A 86 -5.88 3.36 3.47
CA LEU A 86 -5.97 1.96 3.08
C LEU A 86 -4.71 1.58 2.33
N ILE A 87 -4.04 0.50 2.74
CA ILE A 87 -2.83 -0.01 2.10
C ILE A 87 -3.16 -1.31 1.36
N LEU A 88 -2.85 -1.34 0.07
CA LEU A 88 -3.00 -2.51 -0.80
C LEU A 88 -1.61 -3.06 -1.15
N PRO A 89 -1.14 -4.14 -0.51
CA PRO A 89 0.13 -4.77 -0.85
C PRO A 89 0.13 -5.36 -2.27
N GLY A 90 1.31 -5.58 -2.84
CA GLY A 90 1.47 -6.32 -4.09
C GLY A 90 1.55 -7.83 -3.88
N GLY A 91 2.03 -8.52 -4.92
CA GLY A 91 2.21 -9.98 -4.93
C GLY A 91 1.69 -10.66 -6.18
N GLY A 92 1.42 -9.91 -7.27
CA GLY A 92 1.06 -10.44 -8.59
C GLY A 92 -0.27 -11.18 -8.62
N PHE A 93 -1.19 -10.85 -7.70
CA PHE A 93 -2.51 -11.49 -7.50
C PHE A 93 -2.49 -12.96 -7.07
N GLY A 94 -1.37 -13.66 -7.18
CA GLY A 94 -1.23 -15.03 -6.66
C GLY A 94 -1.01 -15.09 -5.15
N LYS A 95 -0.54 -14.02 -4.57
CA LYS A 95 -0.27 -13.84 -3.13
C LYS A 95 -0.36 -12.36 -2.78
N VAL A 96 -0.27 -12.04 -1.49
CA VAL A 96 -0.02 -10.68 -0.97
C VAL A 96 1.27 -10.66 -0.14
N VAL A 97 1.89 -9.48 0.00
CA VAL A 97 3.15 -9.27 0.72
C VAL A 97 2.90 -8.29 1.89
N PRO A 98 2.26 -8.74 2.99
CA PRO A 98 1.66 -7.87 3.99
C PRO A 98 2.66 -7.12 4.88
N ASN A 99 3.93 -7.53 4.95
CA ASN A 99 4.93 -6.80 5.73
C ASN A 99 5.68 -5.76 4.90
N LEU A 100 6.42 -6.16 3.86
CA LEU A 100 7.22 -5.27 3.02
C LEU A 100 6.40 -4.13 2.39
N GLU A 101 5.18 -4.45 1.91
CA GLU A 101 4.29 -3.53 1.21
C GLU A 101 3.00 -3.24 2.00
N GLY A 102 3.04 -3.50 3.30
CA GLY A 102 1.91 -3.31 4.22
C GLY A 102 2.37 -2.72 5.54
N SER A 103 2.78 -3.55 6.53
CA SER A 103 3.09 -3.06 7.88
C SER A 103 4.28 -2.09 7.90
N GLU A 104 5.32 -2.29 7.08
CA GLU A 104 6.46 -1.36 7.03
C GLU A 104 6.05 0.03 6.51
N ALA A 105 5.11 0.08 5.56
CA ALA A 105 4.54 1.33 5.09
C ALA A 105 3.56 1.94 6.11
N ALA A 106 2.82 1.10 6.84
CA ALA A 106 1.96 1.56 7.93
C ALA A 106 2.78 2.21 9.05
N ASP A 107 3.91 1.61 9.44
CA ASP A 107 4.80 2.18 10.47
C ASP A 107 5.26 3.60 10.09
N TRP A 108 5.71 3.80 8.84
CA TRP A 108 6.07 5.12 8.33
C TRP A 108 4.90 6.13 8.39
N LEU A 109 3.70 5.74 7.96
CA LEU A 109 2.54 6.64 7.97
C LEU A 109 2.01 6.90 9.38
N CYS A 110 2.08 5.93 10.29
CA CYS A 110 1.71 6.10 11.69
C CYS A 110 2.60 7.12 12.40
N ASP A 111 3.89 7.20 12.06
CA ASP A 111 4.80 8.23 12.56
C ASP A 111 4.40 9.65 12.07
N LEU A 112 3.67 9.75 10.95
CA LEU A 112 3.08 10.99 10.45
C LEU A 112 1.68 11.29 11.02
N GLY A 113 1.20 10.51 11.99
CA GLY A 113 -0.10 10.70 12.61
C GLY A 113 -1.29 10.11 11.83
N VAL A 114 -1.03 9.27 10.83
CA VAL A 114 -2.06 8.65 9.98
C VAL A 114 -2.40 7.25 10.47
N THR A 115 -3.69 6.95 10.65
CA THR A 115 -4.13 5.57 10.95
C THR A 115 -4.15 4.74 9.67
N CYS A 116 -3.55 3.54 9.69
CA CYS A 116 -3.42 2.70 8.51
C CYS A 116 -4.25 1.41 8.60
N PHE A 117 -4.74 0.98 7.45
CA PHE A 117 -5.52 -0.24 7.27
C PHE A 117 -4.87 -1.08 6.17
N VAL A 118 -4.23 -2.20 6.53
CA VAL A 118 -3.58 -3.10 5.57
C VAL A 118 -4.54 -4.20 5.17
N LEU A 119 -4.95 -4.23 3.90
CA LEU A 119 -5.89 -5.22 3.37
C LEU A 119 -5.16 -6.38 2.69
N ASN A 120 -5.28 -7.56 3.23
CA ASN A 120 -4.89 -8.78 2.54
C ASN A 120 -6.03 -9.22 1.62
N TYR A 121 -6.14 -8.60 0.45
CA TYR A 121 -7.22 -8.84 -0.51
C TYR A 121 -7.21 -10.28 -1.05
N ARG A 122 -8.33 -10.74 -1.63
CA ARG A 122 -8.46 -12.06 -2.23
C ARG A 122 -7.47 -12.29 -3.35
N THR A 123 -6.84 -13.45 -3.33
CA THR A 123 -5.91 -13.87 -4.38
C THR A 123 -6.64 -14.62 -5.49
N ARG A 124 -6.05 -14.59 -6.70
CA ARG A 124 -6.60 -15.25 -7.90
C ARG A 124 -6.92 -16.73 -7.65
N LEU A 125 -8.02 -17.21 -8.24
CA LEU A 125 -8.34 -18.63 -8.29
C LEU A 125 -7.43 -19.35 -9.31
N PRO A 126 -6.88 -20.52 -8.99
CA PRO A 126 -5.96 -21.25 -9.86
C PRO A 126 -6.55 -21.58 -11.24
N ASN A 127 -7.85 -21.85 -11.29
CA ASN A 127 -8.53 -22.38 -12.46
C ASN A 127 -9.46 -21.37 -13.18
N ASN A 128 -9.36 -20.07 -12.84
CA ASN A 128 -10.20 -19.04 -13.45
C ASN A 128 -9.33 -18.09 -14.30
N ALA A 129 -8.89 -18.58 -15.46
CA ALA A 129 -8.09 -17.80 -16.40
C ALA A 129 -8.87 -16.66 -17.10
N GLN A 130 -10.21 -16.72 -17.10
CA GLN A 130 -11.07 -15.74 -17.76
C GLN A 130 -11.35 -14.50 -16.91
N GLU A 131 -11.25 -14.61 -15.58
CA GLU A 131 -11.46 -13.48 -14.70
C GLU A 131 -10.15 -12.68 -14.55
N PRO A 132 -10.17 -11.36 -14.82
CA PRO A 132 -8.99 -10.53 -14.59
C PRO A 132 -8.53 -10.61 -13.14
N GLY A 133 -7.21 -10.78 -12.93
CA GLY A 133 -6.64 -10.97 -11.57
C GLY A 133 -6.93 -9.83 -10.61
N TRP A 134 -7.17 -8.61 -11.11
CA TRP A 134 -7.49 -7.42 -10.32
C TRP A 134 -8.97 -7.35 -9.86
N LYS A 135 -9.90 -8.13 -10.45
CA LYS A 135 -11.34 -7.96 -10.22
C LYS A 135 -11.75 -8.20 -8.76
N ARG A 136 -11.35 -9.34 -8.18
CA ARG A 136 -11.65 -9.67 -6.77
C ARG A 136 -10.95 -8.73 -5.79
N PRO A 137 -9.65 -8.44 -5.96
CA PRO A 137 -8.98 -7.40 -5.18
C PRO A 137 -9.66 -6.02 -5.25
N LEU A 138 -10.19 -5.62 -6.41
CA LEU A 138 -10.91 -4.36 -6.56
C LEU A 138 -12.20 -4.34 -5.74
N GLN A 139 -13.00 -5.42 -5.79
CA GLN A 139 -14.19 -5.55 -4.94
C GLN A 139 -13.86 -5.40 -3.46
N ASP A 140 -12.78 -6.06 -3.02
CA ASP A 140 -12.33 -6.01 -1.62
C ASP A 140 -11.83 -4.62 -1.24
N ALA A 141 -11.10 -3.94 -2.13
CA ALA A 141 -10.60 -2.58 -1.90
C ALA A 141 -11.75 -1.56 -1.84
N GLN A 142 -12.72 -1.62 -2.76
CA GLN A 142 -13.92 -0.79 -2.73
C GLN A 142 -14.72 -1.00 -1.43
N ARG A 143 -14.88 -2.26 -1.02
CA ARG A 143 -15.56 -2.60 0.24
C ARG A 143 -14.79 -2.11 1.46
N ALA A 144 -13.45 -2.24 1.47
CA ALA A 144 -12.60 -1.76 2.56
C ALA A 144 -12.68 -0.23 2.73
N MET A 145 -12.61 0.54 1.64
CA MET A 145 -12.78 1.99 1.68
C MET A 145 -14.12 2.39 2.30
N ARG A 146 -15.21 1.77 1.85
CA ARG A 146 -16.55 1.98 2.39
C ARG A 146 -16.63 1.60 3.87
N TRP A 147 -16.03 0.49 4.24
CA TRP A 147 -16.01 0.01 5.62
C TRP A 147 -15.26 0.96 6.55
N ILE A 148 -14.09 1.48 6.13
CA ILE A 148 -13.32 2.46 6.90
C ILE A 148 -14.16 3.74 7.09
N ARG A 149 -14.80 4.24 6.05
CA ARG A 149 -15.63 5.45 6.06
C ARG A 149 -16.84 5.30 6.96
N GLU A 150 -17.53 4.17 6.91
CA GLU A 150 -18.69 3.87 7.79
C GLU A 150 -18.30 3.74 9.27
N ASN A 151 -17.08 3.27 9.55
CA ASN A 151 -16.61 3.03 10.92
C ASN A 151 -15.57 4.07 11.38
N SER A 152 -15.48 5.21 10.74
CA SER A 152 -14.48 6.26 11.02
C SER A 152 -14.47 6.71 12.48
N ASP A 153 -15.63 6.82 13.11
CA ASP A 153 -15.80 7.24 14.51
C ASP A 153 -15.03 6.34 15.50
N ARG A 154 -14.80 5.06 15.15
CA ARG A 154 -14.07 4.12 16.02
C ARG A 154 -12.60 4.51 16.27
N TRP A 155 -12.03 5.33 15.39
CA TRP A 155 -10.64 5.79 15.47
C TRP A 155 -10.52 7.31 15.35
N ASN A 156 -11.62 8.06 15.56
CA ASN A 156 -11.69 9.51 15.42
C ASN A 156 -11.15 9.98 14.06
N LEU A 157 -11.56 9.32 12.97
CA LEU A 157 -11.15 9.66 11.62
C LEU A 157 -12.09 10.66 10.98
N ASP A 158 -11.53 11.56 10.20
CA ASP A 158 -12.28 12.41 9.28
C ASP A 158 -12.65 11.57 8.04
N ARG A 159 -13.94 11.52 7.72
CA ARG A 159 -14.49 10.75 6.59
C ARG A 159 -14.01 11.26 5.24
N ASP A 160 -13.59 12.53 5.17
CA ASP A 160 -13.12 13.19 3.96
C ASP A 160 -11.58 13.25 3.88
N GLN A 161 -10.89 12.48 4.74
CA GLN A 161 -9.44 12.36 4.81
C GLN A 161 -8.97 10.89 4.79
N ILE A 162 -9.58 10.07 3.91
CA ILE A 162 -9.25 8.66 3.77
C ILE A 162 -8.55 8.41 2.42
N GLY A 163 -7.25 8.22 2.49
CA GLY A 163 -6.39 7.99 1.32
C GLY A 163 -6.16 6.52 0.99
N LEU A 164 -5.41 6.31 -0.08
CA LEU A 164 -4.96 5.02 -0.58
C LEU A 164 -3.44 5.02 -0.72
N LEU A 165 -2.78 3.93 -0.30
CA LEU A 165 -1.40 3.60 -0.68
C LEU A 165 -1.39 2.20 -1.29
N ALA A 166 -0.88 2.05 -2.51
CA ALA A 166 -1.00 0.80 -3.24
C ALA A 166 0.29 0.44 -3.98
N PHE A 167 0.74 -0.81 -3.82
CA PHE A 167 2.02 -1.31 -4.32
C PHE A 167 1.83 -2.35 -5.42
N SER A 168 2.63 -2.32 -6.47
CA SER A 168 2.74 -3.39 -7.48
C SER A 168 1.37 -3.82 -8.05
N ALA A 169 0.96 -5.06 -7.88
CA ALA A 169 -0.38 -5.55 -8.24
C ALA A 169 -1.49 -4.83 -7.46
N GLY A 170 -1.26 -4.51 -6.18
CA GLY A 170 -2.14 -3.60 -5.42
C GLY A 170 -2.19 -2.21 -6.06
N GLY A 171 -1.06 -1.73 -6.63
CA GLY A 171 -0.99 -0.47 -7.39
C GLY A 171 -1.84 -0.48 -8.65
N GLN A 172 -1.93 -1.61 -9.38
CA GLN A 172 -2.87 -1.77 -10.48
C GLN A 172 -4.32 -1.66 -10.00
N VAL A 173 -4.66 -2.36 -8.89
CA VAL A 173 -5.98 -2.24 -8.26
C VAL A 173 -6.25 -0.81 -7.84
N GLY A 174 -5.26 -0.14 -7.24
CA GLY A 174 -5.35 1.26 -6.82
C GLY A 174 -5.63 2.20 -7.99
N ALA A 175 -4.93 2.02 -9.11
CA ALA A 175 -5.15 2.83 -10.31
C ALA A 175 -6.56 2.65 -10.89
N ILE A 176 -7.10 1.43 -10.87
CA ILE A 176 -8.49 1.17 -11.27
C ILE A 176 -9.45 1.81 -10.25
N LEU A 177 -9.24 1.59 -8.95
CA LEU A 177 -10.10 2.11 -7.88
C LEU A 177 -10.27 3.63 -7.92
N ILE A 178 -9.18 4.38 -8.17
CA ILE A 178 -9.21 5.85 -8.20
C ILE A 178 -9.87 6.41 -9.47
N THR A 179 -9.98 5.60 -10.51
CA THR A 179 -10.57 6.00 -11.80
C THR A 179 -11.95 5.40 -12.06
N ASP A 180 -12.38 4.44 -11.21
CA ASP A 180 -13.67 3.76 -11.34
C ASP A 180 -14.81 4.64 -10.80
N GLU A 181 -15.94 4.64 -11.52
CA GLU A 181 -17.14 5.36 -11.13
C GLU A 181 -18.22 4.43 -10.58
N GLU A 182 -18.10 3.14 -10.87
CA GLU A 182 -19.10 2.14 -10.50
C GLU A 182 -18.54 1.12 -9.50
N ALA A 183 -19.44 0.57 -8.68
CA ALA A 183 -19.08 -0.50 -7.78
C ALA A 183 -18.89 -1.81 -8.53
N ALA A 184 -17.78 -2.50 -8.29
CA ALA A 184 -17.44 -3.79 -8.90
C ALA A 184 -18.27 -4.97 -8.34
N TYR A 185 -19.21 -4.70 -7.43
CA TYR A 185 -20.11 -5.70 -6.81
C TYR A 185 -21.46 -5.07 -6.45
N GLN A 186 -22.48 -5.90 -6.28
CA GLN A 186 -23.80 -5.46 -5.84
C GLN A 186 -23.82 -5.09 -4.37
N SER A 187 -24.50 -3.99 -4.03
CA SER A 187 -24.68 -3.55 -2.64
C SER A 187 -25.36 -4.63 -1.79
N ILE A 188 -24.81 -4.87 -0.58
CA ILE A 188 -25.28 -5.94 0.32
C ILE A 188 -25.78 -5.41 1.67
N ASP A 189 -25.31 -4.25 2.12
CA ASP A 189 -25.69 -3.66 3.42
C ASP A 189 -25.48 -2.14 3.45
N LYS A 190 -25.65 -1.53 4.65
CA LYS A 190 -25.53 -0.08 4.84
C LYS A 190 -24.12 0.48 4.56
N VAL A 191 -23.06 -0.32 4.69
CA VAL A 191 -21.69 0.09 4.42
C VAL A 191 -21.53 0.49 2.96
N ASP A 192 -22.29 -0.15 2.06
CA ASP A 192 -22.23 0.12 0.62
C ASP A 192 -22.91 1.44 0.19
N LYS A 193 -23.53 2.14 1.13
CA LYS A 193 -24.00 3.52 0.92
C LYS A 193 -22.87 4.55 0.99
N GLN A 194 -21.72 4.18 1.57
CA GLN A 194 -20.54 5.03 1.64
C GLN A 194 -19.79 5.07 0.30
N SER A 195 -19.07 6.16 0.06
CA SER A 195 -18.16 6.25 -1.08
C SER A 195 -17.00 5.27 -0.95
N PHE A 196 -16.66 4.58 -2.03
CA PHE A 196 -15.43 3.79 -2.11
C PHE A 196 -14.25 4.59 -2.65
N ARG A 197 -14.47 5.83 -3.10
CA ARG A 197 -13.41 6.67 -3.68
C ARG A 197 -12.51 7.21 -2.59
N PRO A 198 -11.18 7.04 -2.69
CA PRO A 198 -10.25 7.69 -1.76
C PRO A 198 -10.17 9.20 -2.01
N ASP A 199 -9.83 9.97 -0.98
CA ASP A 199 -9.71 11.43 -1.05
C ASP A 199 -8.33 11.85 -1.62
N PHE A 200 -7.34 10.95 -1.55
CA PHE A 200 -6.02 11.06 -2.19
C PHE A 200 -5.41 9.68 -2.41
N ALA A 201 -4.43 9.55 -3.29
CA ALA A 201 -3.79 8.25 -3.57
C ALA A 201 -2.28 8.34 -3.72
N MET A 202 -1.58 7.29 -3.31
CA MET A 202 -0.17 7.04 -3.55
C MET A 202 -0.01 5.69 -4.26
N LEU A 203 0.58 5.69 -5.45
CA LEU A 203 0.79 4.49 -6.25
C LEU A 203 2.28 4.23 -6.41
N VAL A 204 2.75 3.09 -5.90
CA VAL A 204 4.17 2.74 -5.84
C VAL A 204 4.44 1.56 -6.77
N TYR A 205 5.25 1.80 -7.80
CA TYR A 205 5.52 0.84 -8.90
C TYR A 205 4.28 0.05 -9.34
N PRO A 206 3.17 0.73 -9.68
CA PRO A 206 1.94 0.04 -10.05
C PRO A 206 2.19 -0.87 -11.25
N TRP A 207 1.82 -2.17 -11.08
CA TRP A 207 2.15 -3.21 -12.04
C TRP A 207 1.10 -3.29 -13.15
N ASN A 208 1.56 -3.65 -14.38
CA ASN A 208 0.72 -4.06 -15.51
C ASN A 208 -0.42 -3.07 -15.88
N MET A 209 -0.13 -1.77 -15.82
CA MET A 209 -1.08 -0.74 -16.26
C MET A 209 -0.98 -0.40 -17.75
N TYR A 210 0.16 -0.74 -18.40
CA TYR A 210 0.47 -0.42 -19.78
C TYR A 210 0.07 -1.57 -20.71
N ASP A 211 -0.74 -1.26 -21.72
CA ASP A 211 -1.04 -2.16 -22.82
C ASP A 211 -0.08 -1.89 -24.01
N LYS A 212 0.87 -2.79 -24.20
CA LYS A 212 1.89 -2.70 -25.26
C LYS A 212 1.32 -2.81 -26.68
N ASN A 213 0.11 -3.35 -26.87
CA ASN A 213 -0.48 -3.51 -28.19
C ASN A 213 -1.12 -2.21 -28.68
N THR A 214 -1.56 -1.36 -27.76
CA THR A 214 -2.25 -0.09 -28.07
C THR A 214 -1.44 1.13 -27.69
N ASP A 215 -0.29 0.96 -27.01
CA ASP A 215 0.54 2.02 -26.42
C ASP A 215 -0.28 2.97 -25.50
N LYS A 216 -1.18 2.38 -24.72
CA LYS A 216 -2.10 3.10 -23.82
C LYS A 216 -2.15 2.45 -22.44
N LEU A 217 -2.85 3.12 -21.53
CA LEU A 217 -3.30 2.45 -20.30
C LEU A 217 -4.26 1.31 -20.63
N MET A 218 -4.25 0.27 -19.80
CA MET A 218 -5.23 -0.80 -19.88
C MET A 218 -6.67 -0.23 -19.80
N PRO A 219 -7.66 -0.83 -20.50
CA PRO A 219 -9.00 -0.25 -20.61
C PRO A 219 -9.75 -0.02 -19.30
N ALA A 220 -9.38 -0.75 -18.24
CA ALA A 220 -9.98 -0.59 -16.91
C ALA A 220 -9.50 0.66 -16.16
N ILE A 221 -8.50 1.40 -16.67
CA ILE A 221 -8.00 2.64 -16.05
C ILE A 221 -8.42 3.81 -16.94
N GLN A 222 -9.40 4.60 -16.48
CA GLN A 222 -9.97 5.73 -17.24
C GLN A 222 -10.02 6.98 -16.36
N VAL A 223 -8.98 7.80 -16.45
CA VAL A 223 -8.91 9.05 -15.68
C VAL A 223 -10.07 9.98 -16.04
N ASN A 224 -10.75 10.48 -15.02
CA ASN A 224 -11.85 11.43 -15.13
C ASN A 224 -11.67 12.60 -14.14
N GLU A 225 -12.57 13.57 -14.15
CA GLU A 225 -12.50 14.76 -13.29
C GLU A 225 -12.66 14.43 -11.80
N ASN A 226 -13.23 13.28 -11.47
CA ASN A 226 -13.42 12.82 -10.08
C ASN A 226 -12.25 11.98 -9.57
N THR A 227 -11.24 11.71 -10.41
CA THR A 227 -10.02 11.01 -9.98
C THR A 227 -9.30 11.83 -8.92
N PRO A 228 -8.97 11.25 -7.73
CA PRO A 228 -8.37 12.02 -6.63
C PRO A 228 -6.95 12.47 -6.93
N PRO A 229 -6.45 13.52 -6.25
CA PRO A 229 -5.04 13.89 -6.30
C PRO A 229 -4.14 12.70 -6.02
N SER A 230 -3.11 12.49 -6.84
CA SER A 230 -2.28 11.28 -6.75
C SER A 230 -0.79 11.56 -6.78
N PHE A 231 -0.04 10.77 -6.00
CA PHE A 231 1.41 10.71 -5.98
C PHE A 231 1.86 9.37 -6.55
N ILE A 232 2.72 9.38 -7.57
CA ILE A 232 3.09 8.19 -8.32
C ILE A 232 4.60 8.01 -8.28
N ILE A 233 5.06 6.81 -7.89
CA ILE A 233 6.48 6.44 -7.84
C ILE A 233 6.73 5.23 -8.70
N HIS A 234 7.80 5.28 -9.52
CA HIS A 234 8.30 4.14 -10.28
C HIS A 234 9.82 4.23 -10.44
N THR A 235 10.42 3.16 -10.93
CA THR A 235 11.82 3.15 -11.38
C THR A 235 11.90 2.84 -12.87
N HIS A 236 12.90 3.39 -13.55
CA HIS A 236 13.11 3.18 -14.99
C HIS A 236 13.54 1.74 -15.29
N ASP A 237 14.36 1.16 -14.41
CA ASP A 237 14.89 -0.20 -14.53
C ASP A 237 13.93 -1.30 -14.07
N ASP A 238 12.65 -0.97 -13.74
CA ASP A 238 11.64 -1.94 -13.41
C ASP A 238 11.22 -2.77 -14.64
N GLY A 239 11.39 -4.10 -14.56
CA GLY A 239 10.99 -5.01 -15.62
C GLY A 239 9.48 -5.02 -15.93
N SER A 240 8.64 -4.47 -15.04
CA SER A 240 7.19 -4.31 -15.27
C SER A 240 6.82 -3.05 -16.04
N THR A 241 7.77 -2.24 -16.39
CA THR A 241 7.73 -0.96 -17.12
C THR A 241 7.04 0.20 -16.38
N SER A 242 7.71 1.34 -16.34
CA SER A 242 7.18 2.60 -15.79
C SER A 242 6.23 3.34 -16.75
N LEU A 243 6.07 2.88 -18.00
CA LEU A 243 5.23 3.54 -18.99
C LEU A 243 3.79 3.72 -18.53
N GLY A 244 3.22 2.74 -17.82
CA GLY A 244 1.88 2.87 -17.26
C GLY A 244 1.75 4.03 -16.27
N SER A 245 2.76 4.27 -15.44
CA SER A 245 2.80 5.40 -14.51
C SER A 245 2.91 6.74 -15.25
N VAL A 246 3.72 6.80 -16.31
CA VAL A 246 3.87 7.99 -17.14
C VAL A 246 2.56 8.33 -17.86
N LEU A 247 1.89 7.34 -18.44
CA LEU A 247 0.61 7.52 -19.12
C LEU A 247 -0.50 7.93 -18.14
N LEU A 248 -0.55 7.34 -16.95
CA LEU A 248 -1.51 7.74 -15.92
C LEU A 248 -1.32 9.21 -15.54
N TYR A 249 -0.08 9.63 -15.28
CA TYR A 249 0.23 11.03 -15.02
C TYR A 249 -0.17 11.93 -16.18
N ALA A 250 0.13 11.54 -17.44
CA ALA A 250 -0.22 12.32 -18.62
C ALA A 250 -1.75 12.50 -18.76
N ASP A 251 -2.53 11.45 -18.49
CA ASP A 251 -3.99 11.54 -18.54
C ASP A 251 -4.55 12.37 -17.38
N MET A 252 -4.00 12.25 -16.16
CA MET A 252 -4.33 13.14 -15.06
C MET A 252 -4.06 14.60 -15.41
N LYS A 253 -2.91 14.88 -16.03
CA LYS A 253 -2.56 16.24 -16.48
C LYS A 253 -3.55 16.78 -17.51
N ARG A 254 -3.96 15.96 -18.50
CA ARG A 254 -4.96 16.33 -19.51
C ARG A 254 -6.32 16.65 -18.90
N LYS A 255 -6.71 15.90 -17.85
CA LYS A 255 -7.96 16.06 -17.10
C LYS A 255 -7.89 17.12 -16.00
N LYS A 256 -6.75 17.81 -15.82
CA LYS A 256 -6.50 18.81 -14.76
C LYS A 256 -6.61 18.25 -13.35
N VAL A 257 -6.43 16.95 -13.18
CA VAL A 257 -6.36 16.29 -11.87
C VAL A 257 -4.96 16.54 -11.30
N PRO A 258 -4.82 17.00 -10.04
CA PRO A 258 -3.52 17.20 -9.41
C PRO A 258 -2.75 15.88 -9.30
N ALA A 259 -1.52 15.85 -9.82
CA ALA A 259 -0.66 14.67 -9.75
C ALA A 259 0.81 15.05 -9.62
N GLU A 260 1.57 14.19 -8.94
CA GLU A 260 3.02 14.27 -8.84
C GLU A 260 3.60 12.90 -9.22
N LEU A 261 4.58 12.87 -10.13
CA LEU A 261 5.23 11.65 -10.60
C LEU A 261 6.74 11.75 -10.41
N HIS A 262 7.32 10.71 -9.78
CA HIS A 262 8.75 10.52 -9.70
C HIS A 262 9.15 9.21 -10.35
N VAL A 263 10.09 9.26 -11.30
CA VAL A 263 10.71 8.08 -11.90
C VAL A 263 12.20 8.10 -11.59
N TYR A 264 12.62 7.20 -10.73
CA TYR A 264 14.03 7.03 -10.38
C TYR A 264 14.73 6.17 -11.44
N GLU A 265 16.01 6.43 -11.70
CA GLU A 265 16.77 5.68 -12.70
C GLU A 265 16.88 4.20 -12.33
N THR A 266 17.16 3.92 -11.05
CA THR A 266 17.42 2.57 -10.52
C THR A 266 16.61 2.27 -9.28
N GLY A 267 16.39 0.98 -8.99
CA GLY A 267 15.68 0.47 -7.82
C GLY A 267 14.95 -0.83 -8.08
N GLY A 268 14.68 -1.14 -9.34
CA GLY A 268 13.94 -2.34 -9.74
C GLY A 268 12.50 -2.33 -9.25
N HIS A 269 11.97 -3.53 -8.99
CA HIS A 269 10.59 -3.74 -8.51
C HIS A 269 10.55 -4.25 -7.06
N GLY A 270 9.46 -3.97 -6.34
CA GLY A 270 9.22 -4.58 -5.03
C GLY A 270 10.17 -4.10 -3.92
N TYR A 271 10.52 -2.81 -3.92
CA TYR A 271 11.37 -2.22 -2.88
C TYR A 271 10.58 -1.88 -1.60
N GLY A 272 9.25 -1.69 -1.67
CA GLY A 272 8.46 -1.21 -0.53
C GLY A 272 8.95 0.14 -0.04
N THR A 273 9.21 0.24 1.27
CA THR A 273 9.86 1.41 1.90
C THR A 273 11.36 1.20 2.14
N ARG A 274 11.92 0.05 1.70
CA ARG A 274 13.31 -0.33 1.96
C ARG A 274 14.28 0.32 0.98
N ASN A 275 15.46 0.68 1.47
CA ASN A 275 16.57 1.11 0.63
C ASN A 275 17.05 -0.01 -0.31
N ARG A 276 17.61 0.37 -1.46
CA ARG A 276 18.27 -0.54 -2.40
C ARG A 276 19.74 -0.13 -2.56
N PRO A 277 20.69 -1.06 -2.61
CA PRO A 277 22.09 -0.76 -2.90
C PRO A 277 22.21 -0.01 -4.25
N ASN A 278 23.08 0.98 -4.29
CA ASN A 278 23.36 1.79 -5.49
C ASN A 278 22.13 2.49 -6.11
N SER A 279 21.10 2.77 -5.30
CA SER A 279 19.90 3.49 -5.72
C SER A 279 19.50 4.50 -4.65
N ASN A 280 18.96 5.63 -5.07
CA ASN A 280 18.35 6.63 -4.20
C ASN A 280 16.84 6.42 -4.02
N ILE A 281 16.31 5.27 -4.45
CA ILE A 281 14.87 4.97 -4.39
C ILE A 281 14.30 5.06 -2.97
N GLY A 282 15.09 4.77 -1.93
CA GLY A 282 14.63 4.90 -0.55
C GLY A 282 14.18 6.30 -0.15
N SER A 283 14.59 7.34 -0.88
CA SER A 283 14.15 8.73 -0.62
C SER A 283 12.71 9.03 -1.10
N TRP A 284 12.02 8.07 -1.70
CA TRP A 284 10.66 8.31 -2.16
C TRP A 284 9.68 8.62 -1.02
N THR A 285 9.91 8.03 0.16
CA THR A 285 9.09 8.30 1.35
C THR A 285 9.22 9.75 1.83
N ASP A 286 10.40 10.36 1.66
CA ASP A 286 10.61 11.79 1.99
C ASP A 286 9.77 12.66 1.04
N ARG A 287 9.78 12.36 -0.27
CA ARG A 287 8.97 13.08 -1.26
C ARG A 287 7.47 12.89 -1.00
N ALA A 288 7.06 11.67 -0.64
CA ALA A 288 5.68 11.39 -0.29
C ALA A 288 5.28 12.11 1.02
N THR A 289 6.16 12.20 2.01
CA THR A 289 5.93 12.97 3.24
C THR A 289 5.71 14.45 2.94
N ASP A 290 6.56 15.07 2.12
CA ASP A 290 6.39 16.46 1.68
C ASP A 290 5.06 16.66 0.92
N TRP A 291 4.67 15.68 0.11
CA TRP A 291 3.42 15.71 -0.62
C TRP A 291 2.20 15.59 0.30
N LEU A 292 2.24 14.68 1.28
CA LEU A 292 1.21 14.48 2.30
C LEU A 292 1.05 15.71 3.21
N ALA A 293 2.16 16.36 3.60
CA ALA A 293 2.13 17.56 4.44
C ALA A 293 1.32 18.73 3.87
N ARG A 294 1.06 18.73 2.56
CA ARG A 294 0.21 19.71 1.87
C ARG A 294 -1.27 19.30 1.82
N ARG A 295 -1.63 18.11 2.32
CA ARG A 295 -2.97 17.50 2.20
C ARG A 295 -3.57 17.05 3.50
N LEU A 296 -2.73 16.58 4.41
CA LEU A 296 -3.17 16.13 5.72
C LEU A 296 -3.44 17.32 6.65
N PRO A 297 -4.40 17.21 7.56
CA PRO A 297 -4.60 18.17 8.64
C PRO A 297 -3.31 18.31 9.48
N ARG A 298 -3.09 19.52 9.99
CA ARG A 298 -1.96 19.83 10.88
C ARG A 298 -2.32 19.59 12.33
#